data_4b2ecfa630d61517c7e875c6413a8b74
#
_entry.id   4b2ecfa630d61517c7e875c6413a8b74
#
_cell.length_a   1.000
_cell.length_b   1.000
_cell.length_c   1.000
_cell.angle_alpha   90.00
_cell.angle_beta   90.00
_cell.angle_gamma   90.00
#
_symmetry.space_group_name_H-M   'P 1'
#
loop_
_entity.id
_entity.type
_entity.pdbx_description
1 polymer ?
#
loop_
_entity_poly.entity_id
_entity_poly.type
_entity_poly.pdbx_seq_one_letter_code
_entity_poly.pdbx_strand_id
1 'polypeptide(L)'
;MLLPDDYLRAVADAVHAVGGLFVLDCIASGALWVDMQACGIDVLISAPQKGWSASPCCALVMMSERALERVNATQSTSFACDLKKWLQIMQAYEQGGHAYHATMPCDALARFRDVMLETQAYGFDKIRDQQLELGQRVRALLTNKGFNSVAAAGFAAPGVVVCYTEDAGFKSGQKFAAQGLQTAAGVPLMCDEPADFQTFRIGLFGLEKLQNIERTVSTLEQALDKIERA
;
A
#
# COMPACT_ATOMS: atom_id res chain seq x y z
N MET A 1 3.76 -6.95 -4.60
CA MET A 1 2.96 -7.81 -5.49
C MET A 1 1.60 -7.16 -5.64
N LEU A 2 1.03 -7.21 -6.83
CA LEU A 2 -0.36 -6.84 -7.12
C LEU A 2 -1.13 -8.13 -7.39
N LEU A 3 -2.31 -8.29 -6.81
CA LEU A 3 -3.20 -9.40 -7.10
C LEU A 3 -4.27 -8.91 -8.11
N PRO A 4 -4.40 -9.56 -9.28
CA PRO A 4 -5.46 -9.24 -10.24
C PRO A 4 -6.85 -9.51 -9.69
N ASP A 5 -7.87 -8.80 -10.18
CA ASP A 5 -9.25 -8.91 -9.69
C ASP A 5 -9.85 -10.30 -9.84
N ASP A 6 -9.51 -11.03 -10.90
CA ASP A 6 -9.95 -12.42 -11.12
C ASP A 6 -9.35 -13.38 -10.09
N TYR A 7 -8.09 -13.14 -9.69
CA TYR A 7 -7.45 -13.88 -8.60
C TYR A 7 -8.15 -13.58 -7.26
N LEU A 8 -8.44 -12.31 -6.97
CA LEU A 8 -9.16 -11.93 -5.75
C LEU A 8 -10.54 -12.58 -5.68
N ARG A 9 -11.30 -12.57 -6.80
CA ARG A 9 -12.60 -13.23 -6.88
C ARG A 9 -12.51 -14.74 -6.63
N ALA A 10 -11.54 -15.42 -7.25
CA ALA A 10 -11.35 -16.85 -7.04
C ALA A 10 -11.04 -17.20 -5.57
N VAL A 11 -10.24 -16.36 -4.89
CA VAL A 11 -9.96 -16.53 -3.45
C VAL A 11 -11.23 -16.28 -2.64
N ALA A 12 -11.99 -15.20 -2.93
CA ALA A 12 -13.24 -14.88 -2.24
C ALA A 12 -14.24 -16.04 -2.36
N ASP A 13 -14.44 -16.58 -3.56
CA ASP A 13 -15.36 -17.70 -3.81
C ASP A 13 -14.98 -18.94 -2.99
N ALA A 14 -13.69 -19.29 -2.95
CA ALA A 14 -13.19 -20.42 -2.18
C ALA A 14 -13.37 -20.23 -0.66
N VAL A 15 -13.10 -19.03 -0.16
CA VAL A 15 -13.29 -18.67 1.25
C VAL A 15 -14.76 -18.66 1.62
N HIS A 16 -15.63 -18.11 0.77
CA HIS A 16 -17.08 -18.07 0.99
C HIS A 16 -17.73 -19.45 0.95
N ALA A 17 -17.22 -20.36 0.12
CA ALA A 17 -17.73 -21.73 0.05
C ALA A 17 -17.64 -22.49 1.38
N VAL A 18 -16.72 -22.12 2.25
CA VAL A 18 -16.56 -22.72 3.60
C VAL A 18 -17.07 -21.81 4.72
N GLY A 19 -17.84 -20.75 4.40
CA GLY A 19 -18.39 -19.81 5.37
C GLY A 19 -17.39 -18.84 5.98
N GLY A 20 -16.18 -18.73 5.41
CA GLY A 20 -15.14 -17.80 5.85
C GLY A 20 -15.40 -16.34 5.47
N LEU A 21 -14.58 -15.41 5.97
CA LEU A 21 -14.51 -14.03 5.53
C LEU A 21 -13.19 -13.80 4.77
N PHE A 22 -13.28 -13.15 3.62
CA PHE A 22 -12.09 -12.77 2.87
C PHE A 22 -11.58 -11.39 3.32
N VAL A 23 -10.38 -11.37 3.92
CA VAL A 23 -9.71 -10.15 4.38
C VAL A 23 -8.57 -9.83 3.42
N LEU A 24 -8.62 -8.65 2.79
CA LEU A 24 -7.58 -8.17 1.89
C LEU A 24 -6.74 -7.07 2.54
N ASP A 25 -5.44 -7.30 2.64
CA ASP A 25 -4.46 -6.28 3.04
C ASP A 25 -4.06 -5.43 1.84
N CYS A 26 -4.55 -4.19 1.81
CA CYS A 26 -4.24 -3.17 0.81
C CYS A 26 -3.31 -2.08 1.35
N ILE A 27 -2.61 -2.30 2.46
CA ILE A 27 -1.76 -1.27 3.09
C ILE A 27 -0.74 -0.70 2.08
N ALA A 28 -0.15 -1.52 1.23
CA ALA A 28 0.86 -1.13 0.27
C ALA A 28 0.38 -1.09 -1.19
N SER A 29 -0.92 -1.02 -1.44
CA SER A 29 -1.48 -0.99 -2.81
C SER A 29 -1.27 0.33 -3.56
N GLY A 30 -0.86 1.40 -2.87
CA GLY A 30 -0.68 2.71 -3.48
C GLY A 30 -2.03 3.35 -3.84
N ALA A 31 -2.10 3.91 -5.05
CA ALA A 31 -3.32 4.51 -5.59
C ALA A 31 -4.15 3.53 -6.44
N LEU A 32 -4.05 2.23 -6.17
CA LEU A 32 -4.89 1.21 -6.78
C LEU A 32 -6.13 1.00 -5.90
N TRP A 33 -7.25 1.42 -6.42
CA TRP A 33 -8.55 1.34 -5.76
C TRP A 33 -9.19 0.00 -6.10
N VAL A 34 -9.46 -0.82 -5.07
CA VAL A 34 -10.09 -2.13 -5.24
C VAL A 34 -11.59 -1.99 -5.02
N ASP A 35 -12.37 -2.49 -5.96
CA ASP A 35 -13.82 -2.64 -5.78
C ASP A 35 -14.10 -3.87 -4.91
N MET A 36 -14.37 -3.62 -3.62
CA MET A 36 -14.62 -4.66 -2.64
C MET A 36 -15.82 -5.56 -3.03
N GLN A 37 -16.89 -4.94 -3.54
CA GLN A 37 -18.11 -5.66 -3.89
C GLN A 37 -17.87 -6.56 -5.11
N ALA A 38 -17.26 -6.02 -6.17
CA ALA A 38 -16.96 -6.76 -7.39
C ALA A 38 -15.95 -7.90 -7.17
N CYS A 39 -15.05 -7.76 -6.20
CA CYS A 39 -14.03 -8.77 -5.85
C CYS A 39 -14.44 -9.70 -4.71
N GLY A 40 -15.63 -9.53 -4.12
CA GLY A 40 -16.09 -10.37 -3.01
C GLY A 40 -15.30 -10.19 -1.71
N ILE A 41 -14.73 -9.01 -1.47
CA ILE A 41 -13.91 -8.74 -0.29
C ILE A 41 -14.83 -8.38 0.88
N ASP A 42 -14.67 -9.09 1.99
CA ASP A 42 -15.44 -8.83 3.21
C ASP A 42 -14.81 -7.74 4.09
N VAL A 43 -13.48 -7.75 4.20
CA VAL A 43 -12.74 -6.72 4.94
C VAL A 43 -11.54 -6.28 4.12
N LEU A 44 -11.40 -4.96 3.94
CA LEU A 44 -10.23 -4.36 3.31
C LEU A 44 -9.49 -3.51 4.34
N ILE A 45 -8.19 -3.74 4.48
CA ILE A 45 -7.33 -3.01 5.41
C ILE A 45 -6.40 -2.09 4.62
N SER A 46 -6.32 -0.83 5.03
CA SER A 46 -5.38 0.16 4.48
C SER A 46 -4.80 1.05 5.58
N ALA A 47 -3.90 1.96 5.21
CA ALA A 47 -3.23 2.84 6.17
C ALA A 47 -2.85 4.18 5.53
N PRO A 48 -2.80 5.28 6.32
CA PRO A 48 -2.54 6.63 5.82
C PRO A 48 -1.14 6.84 5.25
N GLN A 49 -0.11 6.17 5.79
CA GLN A 49 1.30 6.44 5.51
C GLN A 49 1.85 5.80 4.22
N LYS A 50 1.04 5.11 3.46
CA LYS A 50 1.41 4.48 2.18
C LYS A 50 0.83 5.27 1.01
N GLY A 51 -0.16 4.76 0.32
CA GLY A 51 -0.75 5.41 -0.86
C GLY A 51 -1.21 6.84 -0.63
N TRP A 52 -1.75 7.16 0.53
CA TRP A 52 -2.19 8.50 0.89
C TRP A 52 -1.05 9.46 1.25
N SER A 53 0.15 8.98 1.57
CA SER A 53 1.31 9.80 1.98
C SER A 53 1.05 10.76 3.13
N ALA A 54 0.19 10.36 4.06
CA ALA A 54 -0.05 11.05 5.32
C ALA A 54 0.76 10.40 6.47
N SER A 55 0.74 10.98 7.66
CA SER A 55 1.34 10.37 8.84
C SER A 55 0.56 9.14 9.29
N PRO A 56 1.22 8.10 9.83
CA PRO A 56 0.52 6.96 10.42
C PRO A 56 -0.25 7.40 11.66
N CYS A 57 -1.58 7.36 11.61
CA CYS A 57 -2.44 7.86 12.67
C CYS A 57 -3.61 6.94 13.01
N CYS A 58 -3.99 6.04 12.11
CA CYS A 58 -5.10 5.11 12.31
C CYS A 58 -4.96 3.90 11.38
N ALA A 59 -5.75 2.87 11.62
CA ALA A 59 -6.06 1.85 10.65
C ALA A 59 -7.29 2.28 9.83
N LEU A 60 -7.29 1.96 8.54
CA LEU A 60 -8.46 2.09 7.67
C LEU A 60 -9.01 0.70 7.46
N VAL A 61 -10.22 0.44 7.95
CA VAL A 61 -10.87 -0.87 7.87
C VAL A 61 -12.24 -0.68 7.25
N MET A 62 -12.41 -1.15 6.01
CA MET A 62 -13.68 -1.17 5.32
C MET A 62 -14.30 -2.56 5.46
N MET A 63 -15.60 -2.63 5.73
CA MET A 63 -16.31 -3.88 5.99
C MET A 63 -17.52 -4.01 5.08
N SER A 64 -17.72 -5.21 4.50
CA SER A 64 -18.98 -5.60 3.86
C SER A 64 -20.08 -5.79 4.90
N GLU A 65 -21.35 -5.86 4.46
CA GLU A 65 -22.46 -6.21 5.33
C GLU A 65 -22.24 -7.55 6.04
N ARG A 66 -21.72 -8.55 5.32
CA ARG A 66 -21.39 -9.86 5.87
C ARG A 66 -20.32 -9.78 6.98
N ALA A 67 -19.29 -8.96 6.81
CA ALA A 67 -18.29 -8.73 7.84
C ALA A 67 -18.89 -8.00 9.04
N LEU A 68 -19.74 -7.02 8.80
CA LEU A 68 -20.43 -6.27 9.85
C LEU A 68 -21.34 -7.16 10.70
N GLU A 69 -22.10 -8.06 10.08
CA GLU A 69 -22.91 -9.06 10.78
C GLU A 69 -22.04 -9.92 11.72
N ARG A 70 -20.88 -10.37 11.22
CA ARG A 70 -19.96 -11.18 12.01
C ARG A 70 -19.37 -10.37 13.19
N VAL A 71 -18.96 -9.12 12.96
CA VAL A 71 -18.48 -8.22 14.01
C VAL A 71 -19.54 -8.03 15.09
N ASN A 72 -20.81 -7.83 14.70
CA ASN A 72 -21.92 -7.65 15.64
C ASN A 72 -22.25 -8.92 16.45
N ALA A 73 -22.05 -10.09 15.86
CA ALA A 73 -22.32 -11.38 16.48
C ALA A 73 -21.15 -11.88 17.38
N THR A 74 -20.01 -11.21 17.38
CA THR A 74 -18.83 -11.60 18.15
C THR A 74 -18.47 -10.58 19.21
N GLN A 75 -17.57 -10.95 20.12
CA GLN A 75 -17.01 -10.05 21.13
C GLN A 75 -15.48 -10.08 21.04
N SER A 76 -14.88 -8.90 20.90
CA SER A 76 -13.42 -8.76 20.92
C SER A 76 -12.89 -8.84 22.36
N THR A 77 -11.70 -9.42 22.51
CA THR A 77 -10.90 -9.36 23.73
C THR A 77 -9.80 -8.30 23.68
N SER A 78 -9.67 -7.61 22.54
CA SER A 78 -8.68 -6.56 22.34
C SER A 78 -9.27 -5.19 22.62
N PHE A 79 -8.57 -4.37 23.37
CA PHE A 79 -8.95 -2.97 23.56
C PHE A 79 -8.76 -2.16 22.26
N ALA A 80 -7.59 -2.26 21.62
CA ALA A 80 -7.24 -1.43 20.47
C ALA A 80 -7.90 -1.89 19.17
N CYS A 81 -8.13 -3.20 18.99
CA CYS A 81 -8.63 -3.80 17.75
C CYS A 81 -10.11 -4.22 17.83
N ASP A 82 -10.88 -3.67 18.77
CA ASP A 82 -12.32 -3.93 18.86
C ASP A 82 -13.07 -3.11 17.79
N LEU A 83 -13.26 -3.71 16.63
CA LEU A 83 -13.95 -3.06 15.51
C LEU A 83 -15.38 -2.66 15.83
N LYS A 84 -16.09 -3.44 16.66
CA LYS A 84 -17.44 -3.11 17.10
C LYS A 84 -17.46 -1.84 17.93
N LYS A 85 -16.49 -1.70 18.83
CA LYS A 85 -16.36 -0.50 19.67
C LYS A 85 -16.00 0.72 18.85
N TRP A 86 -15.05 0.60 17.94
CA TRP A 86 -14.68 1.70 17.05
C TRP A 86 -15.82 2.12 16.12
N LEU A 87 -16.60 1.17 15.61
CA LEU A 87 -17.79 1.47 14.80
C LEU A 87 -18.82 2.29 15.58
N GLN A 88 -19.11 1.89 16.85
CA GLN A 88 -20.01 2.64 17.71
C GLN A 88 -19.53 4.09 17.96
N ILE A 89 -18.22 4.28 18.12
CA ILE A 89 -17.63 5.63 18.27
C ILE A 89 -17.86 6.46 17.01
N MET A 90 -17.56 5.91 15.83
CA MET A 90 -17.74 6.60 14.55
C MET A 90 -19.21 6.96 14.30
N GLN A 91 -20.13 6.03 14.53
CA GLN A 91 -21.58 6.25 14.40
C GLN A 91 -22.09 7.36 15.35
N ALA A 92 -21.57 7.45 16.57
CA ALA A 92 -21.93 8.53 17.46
C ALA A 92 -21.53 9.90 16.92
N TYR A 93 -20.35 10.01 16.30
CA TYR A 93 -19.91 11.24 15.65
C TYR A 93 -20.71 11.57 14.38
N GLU A 94 -21.02 10.59 13.57
CA GLU A 94 -21.87 10.76 12.37
C GLU A 94 -23.28 11.26 12.71
N GLN A 95 -23.79 10.90 13.87
CA GLN A 95 -25.09 11.36 14.40
C GLN A 95 -25.02 12.72 15.11
N GLY A 96 -23.89 13.41 15.04
CA GLY A 96 -23.69 14.73 15.67
C GLY A 96 -23.41 14.70 17.17
N GLY A 97 -23.25 13.50 17.75
CA GLY A 97 -22.83 13.31 19.14
C GLY A 97 -21.32 13.18 19.29
N HIS A 98 -20.91 12.66 20.45
CA HIS A 98 -19.53 12.24 20.68
C HIS A 98 -19.48 10.97 21.53
N ALA A 99 -18.39 10.22 21.40
CA ALA A 99 -18.11 9.09 22.27
C ALA A 99 -16.60 8.95 22.43
N TYR A 100 -16.18 8.39 23.57
CA TYR A 100 -14.78 8.22 23.90
C TYR A 100 -14.47 6.74 24.15
N HIS A 101 -13.36 6.28 23.55
CA HIS A 101 -12.79 4.97 23.81
C HIS A 101 -11.29 5.07 24.11
N ALA A 102 -10.57 5.81 23.27
CA ALA A 102 -9.14 6.06 23.43
C ALA A 102 -8.80 7.45 22.86
N THR A 103 -7.71 8.05 23.38
CA THR A 103 -7.19 9.30 22.82
C THR A 103 -6.60 9.05 21.43
N MET A 104 -7.07 9.82 20.44
CA MET A 104 -6.65 9.74 19.06
C MET A 104 -5.71 10.91 18.72
N PRO A 105 -4.77 10.72 17.77
CA PRO A 105 -3.90 11.79 17.27
C PRO A 105 -4.69 12.73 16.34
N CYS A 106 -5.50 13.62 16.92
CA CYS A 106 -6.49 14.42 16.18
C CYS A 106 -5.87 15.34 15.13
N ASP A 107 -4.69 15.90 15.37
CA ASP A 107 -3.93 16.70 14.41
C ASP A 107 -3.52 15.88 13.17
N ALA A 108 -3.02 14.67 13.36
CA ALA A 108 -2.65 13.77 12.27
C ALA A 108 -3.90 13.25 11.52
N LEU A 109 -5.01 13.01 12.21
CA LEU A 109 -6.30 12.66 11.59
C LEU A 109 -6.86 13.80 10.75
N ALA A 110 -6.79 15.05 11.25
CA ALA A 110 -7.20 16.24 10.51
C ALA A 110 -6.34 16.41 9.24
N ARG A 111 -5.02 16.26 9.34
CA ARG A 111 -4.14 16.30 8.17
C ARG A 111 -4.44 15.17 7.19
N PHE A 112 -4.74 13.97 7.68
CA PHE A 112 -5.11 12.85 6.82
C PHE A 112 -6.41 13.13 6.06
N ARG A 113 -7.44 13.68 6.72
CA ARG A 113 -8.67 14.14 6.05
C ARG A 113 -8.35 15.11 4.90
N ASP A 114 -7.47 16.09 5.15
CA ASP A 114 -7.11 17.10 4.14
C ASP A 114 -6.42 16.44 2.93
N VAL A 115 -5.54 15.47 3.15
CA VAL A 115 -4.90 14.67 2.08
C VAL A 115 -5.92 13.85 1.29
N MET A 116 -6.93 13.28 1.95
CA MET A 116 -8.00 12.56 1.26
C MET A 116 -8.81 13.50 0.35
N LEU A 117 -9.15 14.70 0.84
CA LEU A 117 -9.87 15.71 0.05
C LEU A 117 -9.02 16.23 -1.11
N GLU A 118 -7.73 16.47 -0.91
CA GLU A 118 -6.78 16.84 -1.97
C GLU A 118 -6.70 15.74 -3.05
N THR A 119 -6.62 14.49 -2.63
CA THR A 119 -6.59 13.32 -3.52
C THR A 119 -7.88 13.20 -4.34
N GLN A 120 -9.03 13.37 -3.69
CA GLN A 120 -10.34 13.36 -4.33
C GLN A 120 -10.47 14.50 -5.35
N ALA A 121 -10.07 15.71 -4.98
CA ALA A 121 -10.12 16.87 -5.86
C ALA A 121 -9.21 16.72 -7.09
N TYR A 122 -8.08 16.04 -6.95
CA TYR A 122 -7.19 15.74 -8.06
C TYR A 122 -7.76 14.65 -9.00
N GLY A 123 -8.53 13.71 -8.49
CA GLY A 123 -9.26 12.68 -9.22
C GLY A 123 -8.66 11.27 -9.05
N PHE A 124 -9.45 10.35 -8.51
CA PHE A 124 -9.02 8.98 -8.20
C PHE A 124 -8.59 8.19 -9.44
N ASP A 125 -9.32 8.28 -10.55
CA ASP A 125 -8.96 7.60 -11.80
C ASP A 125 -7.64 8.11 -12.37
N LYS A 126 -7.46 9.43 -12.37
CA LYS A 126 -6.22 10.05 -12.82
C LYS A 126 -5.02 9.61 -12.00
N ILE A 127 -5.17 9.54 -10.68
CA ILE A 127 -4.11 9.09 -9.78
C ILE A 127 -3.77 7.62 -10.02
N ARG A 128 -4.77 6.77 -10.20
CA ARG A 128 -4.58 5.36 -10.53
C ARG A 128 -3.78 5.21 -11.82
N ASP A 129 -4.16 5.90 -12.88
CA ASP A 129 -3.48 5.80 -14.17
C ASP A 129 -2.04 6.31 -14.07
N GLN A 130 -1.80 7.40 -13.36
CA GLN A 130 -0.46 7.91 -13.08
C GLN A 130 0.38 6.97 -12.21
N GLN A 131 -0.24 6.26 -11.25
CA GLN A 131 0.47 5.24 -10.46
C GLN A 131 0.91 4.06 -11.34
N LEU A 132 0.06 3.62 -12.27
CA LEU A 132 0.39 2.57 -13.23
C LEU A 132 1.53 3.01 -14.15
N GLU A 133 1.44 4.22 -14.72
CA GLU A 133 2.48 4.79 -15.56
C GLU A 133 3.83 4.90 -14.84
N LEU A 134 3.84 5.50 -13.64
CA LEU A 134 5.06 5.65 -12.85
C LEU A 134 5.71 4.30 -12.54
N GLY A 135 4.90 3.33 -12.09
CA GLY A 135 5.38 1.99 -11.79
C GLY A 135 5.99 1.29 -13.00
N GLN A 136 5.35 1.41 -14.16
CA GLN A 136 5.85 0.85 -15.41
C GLN A 136 7.18 1.50 -15.85
N ARG A 137 7.27 2.83 -15.82
CA ARG A 137 8.47 3.58 -16.22
C ARG A 137 9.65 3.29 -15.30
N VAL A 138 9.45 3.28 -13.99
CA VAL A 138 10.51 2.94 -13.03
C VAL A 138 10.98 1.50 -13.20
N ARG A 139 10.07 0.56 -13.44
CA ARG A 139 10.43 -0.84 -13.70
C ARG A 139 11.22 -0.99 -14.98
N ALA A 140 10.82 -0.32 -16.06
CA ALA A 140 11.57 -0.31 -17.31
C ALA A 140 12.98 0.28 -17.14
N LEU A 141 13.12 1.40 -16.42
CA LEU A 141 14.41 2.00 -16.09
C LEU A 141 15.32 1.01 -15.35
N LEU A 142 14.81 0.38 -14.29
CA LEU A 142 15.60 -0.57 -13.50
C LEU A 142 16.00 -1.80 -14.32
N THR A 143 15.11 -2.32 -15.17
CA THR A 143 15.42 -3.42 -16.09
C THR A 143 16.51 -3.03 -17.09
N ASN A 144 16.45 -1.83 -17.65
CA ASN A 144 17.48 -1.31 -18.57
C ASN A 144 18.85 -1.11 -17.87
N LYS A 145 18.82 -0.90 -16.57
CA LYS A 145 20.02 -0.85 -15.70
C LYS A 145 20.47 -2.23 -15.20
N GLY A 146 19.91 -3.31 -15.70
CA GLY A 146 20.28 -4.70 -15.37
C GLY A 146 19.67 -5.26 -14.10
N PHE A 147 18.73 -4.56 -13.44
CA PHE A 147 18.05 -5.07 -12.25
C PHE A 147 16.82 -5.89 -12.63
N ASN A 148 16.80 -7.15 -12.22
CA ASN A 148 15.67 -8.05 -12.46
C ASN A 148 14.59 -7.88 -11.39
N SER A 149 13.33 -7.76 -11.83
CA SER A 149 12.19 -7.67 -10.93
C SER A 149 11.89 -9.00 -10.24
N VAL A 150 11.56 -8.96 -8.96
CA VAL A 150 11.07 -10.12 -8.20
C VAL A 150 9.64 -10.51 -8.60
N ALA A 151 8.85 -9.56 -9.05
CA ALA A 151 7.45 -9.81 -9.40
C ALA A 151 7.34 -10.62 -10.70
N ALA A 152 6.54 -11.68 -10.66
CA ALA A 152 6.13 -12.40 -11.85
C ALA A 152 5.30 -11.53 -12.80
N ALA A 153 5.23 -11.92 -14.07
CA ALA A 153 4.38 -11.25 -15.06
C ALA A 153 2.91 -11.27 -14.60
N GLY A 154 2.23 -10.12 -14.72
CA GLY A 154 0.85 -9.95 -14.24
C GLY A 154 0.70 -9.60 -12.76
N PHE A 155 1.76 -9.72 -11.93
CA PHE A 155 1.72 -9.46 -10.49
C PHE A 155 2.61 -8.29 -10.06
N ALA A 156 3.03 -7.45 -10.99
CA ALA A 156 3.90 -6.32 -10.74
C ALA A 156 3.16 -5.14 -10.07
N ALA A 157 3.45 -4.87 -8.80
CA ALA A 157 2.87 -3.72 -8.09
C ALA A 157 3.43 -2.40 -8.64
N PRO A 158 2.59 -1.41 -9.00
CA PRO A 158 3.08 -0.13 -9.50
C PRO A 158 3.52 0.83 -8.41
N GLY A 159 3.08 0.63 -7.17
CA GLY A 159 3.45 1.48 -6.04
C GLY A 159 4.74 1.07 -5.33
N VAL A 160 5.23 -0.16 -5.56
CA VAL A 160 6.48 -0.67 -4.98
C VAL A 160 7.18 -1.56 -6.00
N VAL A 161 8.37 -1.18 -6.43
CA VAL A 161 9.22 -2.01 -7.28
C VAL A 161 10.27 -2.70 -6.43
N VAL A 162 10.34 -4.03 -6.52
CA VAL A 162 11.32 -4.86 -5.82
C VAL A 162 12.19 -5.54 -6.85
N CYS A 163 13.51 -5.39 -6.71
CA CYS A 163 14.47 -5.99 -7.61
C CYS A 163 15.49 -6.82 -6.84
N TYR A 164 15.99 -7.88 -7.49
CA TYR A 164 17.12 -8.66 -7.00
C TYR A 164 18.40 -7.82 -7.03
N THR A 165 19.32 -8.12 -6.13
CA THR A 165 20.68 -7.55 -6.12
C THR A 165 21.64 -8.50 -5.42
N GLU A 166 22.89 -8.49 -5.86
CA GLU A 166 23.99 -9.14 -5.16
C GLU A 166 24.81 -8.12 -4.34
N ASP A 167 24.53 -6.83 -4.47
CA ASP A 167 25.26 -5.73 -3.88
C ASP A 167 24.63 -5.30 -2.55
N ALA A 168 25.41 -5.42 -1.47
CA ALA A 168 24.97 -5.05 -0.12
C ALA A 168 24.63 -3.55 0.04
N GLY A 169 25.23 -2.68 -0.77
CA GLY A 169 24.95 -1.24 -0.76
C GLY A 169 23.57 -0.90 -1.37
N PHE A 170 23.15 -1.65 -2.38
CA PHE A 170 21.77 -1.57 -2.88
C PHE A 170 20.78 -2.19 -1.89
N LYS A 171 21.08 -3.39 -1.36
CA LYS A 171 20.24 -4.06 -0.35
C LYS A 171 19.94 -3.18 0.85
N SER A 172 20.95 -2.51 1.38
CA SER A 172 20.83 -1.62 2.54
C SER A 172 20.26 -0.24 2.20
N GLY A 173 20.20 0.15 0.93
CA GLY A 173 19.85 1.49 0.47
C GLY A 173 20.96 2.54 0.58
N GLN A 174 22.14 2.17 1.06
CA GLN A 174 23.25 3.12 1.27
C GLN A 174 23.70 3.80 -0.01
N LYS A 175 23.76 3.08 -1.14
CA LYS A 175 24.12 3.66 -2.45
C LYS A 175 23.11 4.73 -2.89
N PHE A 176 21.82 4.51 -2.67
CA PHE A 176 20.80 5.51 -2.93
C PHE A 176 20.90 6.69 -1.97
N ALA A 177 21.13 6.44 -0.68
CA ALA A 177 21.29 7.49 0.33
C ALA A 177 22.47 8.42 0.01
N ALA A 178 23.59 7.88 -0.50
CA ALA A 178 24.74 8.66 -0.96
C ALA A 178 24.41 9.60 -2.13
N GLN A 179 23.32 9.34 -2.87
CA GLN A 179 22.79 10.20 -3.93
C GLN A 179 21.59 11.05 -3.47
N GLY A 180 21.32 11.12 -2.15
CA GLY A 180 20.22 11.90 -1.59
C GLY A 180 18.85 11.25 -1.72
N LEU A 181 18.78 9.95 -2.05
CA LEU A 181 17.52 9.23 -2.17
C LEU A 181 17.31 8.29 -0.97
N GLN A 182 16.22 8.46 -0.26
CA GLN A 182 15.80 7.52 0.77
C GLN A 182 14.98 6.40 0.15
N THR A 183 15.50 5.18 0.20
CA THR A 183 14.84 3.96 -0.27
C THR A 183 14.64 2.96 0.86
N ALA A 184 13.82 1.95 0.63
CA ALA A 184 13.61 0.89 1.60
C ALA A 184 14.61 -0.25 1.37
N ALA A 185 15.23 -0.73 2.44
CA ALA A 185 16.07 -1.93 2.41
C ALA A 185 15.26 -3.16 1.91
N GLY A 186 15.95 -4.11 1.32
CA GLY A 186 15.37 -5.41 0.96
C GLY A 186 14.97 -6.20 2.22
N VAL A 187 13.96 -7.03 2.07
CA VAL A 187 13.46 -7.92 3.14
C VAL A 187 13.29 -9.34 2.60
N PRO A 188 13.41 -10.38 3.45
CA PRO A 188 13.03 -11.72 3.07
C PRO A 188 11.52 -11.78 2.77
N LEU A 189 11.11 -12.66 1.86
CA LEU A 189 9.70 -12.86 1.52
C LEU A 189 9.06 -13.93 2.39
N MET A 190 9.84 -14.77 3.07
CA MET A 190 9.42 -15.88 3.94
C MET A 190 8.61 -16.95 3.17
N CYS A 191 9.07 -17.25 1.95
CA CYS A 191 8.47 -18.24 1.05
C CYS A 191 9.53 -19.18 0.47
N ASP A 192 10.36 -19.74 1.33
CA ASP A 192 11.42 -20.71 1.02
C ASP A 192 12.50 -20.20 0.06
N GLU A 193 12.75 -18.88 0.07
CA GLU A 193 13.83 -18.30 -0.70
C GLU A 193 15.22 -18.76 -0.18
N PRO A 194 16.23 -18.86 -1.08
CA PRO A 194 17.58 -19.30 -0.70
C PRO A 194 18.25 -18.30 0.26
N ALA A 195 19.26 -18.77 1.00
CA ALA A 195 19.93 -17.98 2.03
C ALA A 195 20.67 -16.74 1.50
N ASP A 196 21.03 -16.72 0.22
CA ASP A 196 21.67 -15.62 -0.49
C ASP A 196 20.65 -14.65 -1.15
N PHE A 197 19.36 -14.89 -0.97
CA PHE A 197 18.32 -14.01 -1.49
C PHE A 197 18.47 -12.57 -0.99
N GLN A 198 18.70 -11.65 -1.92
CA GLN A 198 18.87 -10.24 -1.62
C GLN A 198 18.07 -9.38 -2.60
N THR A 199 17.42 -8.36 -2.06
CA THR A 199 16.62 -7.41 -2.83
C THR A 199 16.81 -5.99 -2.32
N PHE A 200 16.36 -5.01 -3.11
CA PHE A 200 16.07 -3.64 -2.69
C PHE A 200 14.68 -3.23 -3.17
N ARG A 201 14.14 -2.16 -2.57
CA ARG A 201 12.78 -1.71 -2.84
C ARG A 201 12.74 -0.23 -3.15
N ILE A 202 12.03 0.14 -4.23
CA ILE A 202 11.73 1.53 -4.56
C ILE A 202 10.24 1.77 -4.32
N GLY A 203 9.92 2.64 -3.35
CA GLY A 203 8.56 3.08 -3.05
C GLY A 203 8.15 4.28 -3.89
N LEU A 204 7.00 4.19 -4.53
CA LEU A 204 6.49 5.18 -5.49
C LEU A 204 5.17 5.82 -5.01
N PHE A 205 4.97 5.85 -3.69
CA PHE A 205 3.77 6.44 -3.09
C PHE A 205 3.84 7.96 -3.09
N GLY A 206 2.67 8.58 -3.13
CA GLY A 206 2.47 9.99 -2.88
C GLY A 206 2.07 10.79 -4.10
N LEU A 207 1.06 11.64 -3.89
CA LEU A 207 0.49 12.50 -4.92
C LEU A 207 1.56 13.37 -5.60
N GLU A 208 2.54 13.85 -4.84
CA GLU A 208 3.65 14.65 -5.34
C GLU A 208 4.48 13.94 -6.43
N LYS A 209 4.74 12.63 -6.28
CA LYS A 209 5.42 11.82 -7.30
C LYS A 209 4.53 11.56 -8.50
N LEU A 210 3.25 11.29 -8.27
CA LEU A 210 2.29 11.00 -9.33
C LEU A 210 2.02 12.24 -10.20
N GLN A 211 1.97 13.41 -9.61
CA GLN A 211 1.86 14.69 -10.34
C GLN A 211 3.12 15.04 -11.15
N ASN A 212 4.27 14.45 -10.85
CA ASN A 212 5.56 14.79 -11.42
C ASN A 212 6.34 13.53 -11.84
N ILE A 213 5.73 12.67 -12.65
CA ILE A 213 6.28 11.38 -13.08
C ILE A 213 7.64 11.57 -13.75
N GLU A 214 7.77 12.53 -14.69
CA GLU A 214 9.02 12.79 -15.40
C GLU A 214 10.16 13.14 -14.45
N ARG A 215 9.93 14.05 -13.51
CA ARG A 215 10.92 14.41 -12.49
C ARG A 215 11.28 13.20 -11.62
N THR A 216 10.28 12.41 -11.20
CA THR A 216 10.50 11.25 -10.34
C THR A 216 11.37 10.20 -11.02
N VAL A 217 11.10 9.89 -12.29
CA VAL A 217 11.88 8.92 -13.08
C VAL A 217 13.29 9.44 -13.35
N SER A 218 13.43 10.70 -13.82
CA SER A 218 14.74 11.28 -14.13
C SER A 218 15.63 11.44 -12.90
N THR A 219 15.05 11.73 -11.72
CA THR A 219 15.81 11.79 -10.47
C THR A 219 16.40 10.43 -10.10
N LEU A 220 15.63 9.35 -10.24
CA LEU A 220 16.11 7.98 -9.99
C LEU A 220 17.19 7.60 -11.02
N GLU A 221 16.97 7.90 -12.31
CA GLU A 221 17.93 7.61 -13.39
C GLU A 221 19.28 8.28 -13.16
N GLN A 222 19.27 9.59 -12.85
CA GLN A 222 20.50 10.34 -12.53
C GLN A 222 21.24 9.77 -11.32
N ALA A 223 20.52 9.29 -10.30
CA ALA A 223 21.13 8.67 -9.14
C ALA A 223 21.80 7.33 -9.50
N LEU A 224 21.13 6.49 -10.29
CA LEU A 224 21.68 5.23 -10.79
C LEU A 224 22.91 5.46 -11.67
N ASP A 225 22.89 6.42 -12.58
CA ASP A 225 24.04 6.77 -13.43
C ASP A 225 25.27 7.18 -12.62
N LYS A 226 25.07 7.89 -11.53
CA LYS A 226 26.19 8.27 -10.62
C LYS A 226 26.71 7.08 -9.82
N ILE A 227 25.85 6.17 -9.38
CA ILE A 227 26.23 4.96 -8.67
C ILE A 227 27.06 4.03 -9.56
N GLU A 228 26.70 3.89 -10.85
CA GLU A 228 27.42 3.05 -11.80
C GLU A 228 28.83 3.58 -12.14
N ARG A 229 29.05 4.88 -12.00
CA ARG A 229 30.36 5.52 -12.27
C ARG A 229 31.29 5.58 -11.08
N ALA A 230 30.80 5.25 -9.88
CA ALA A 230 31.54 5.30 -8.63
C ALA A 230 32.17 3.96 -8.28
#